data_1fc0aa000dcf85ff41a21cb42f93e0f4
#
_entry.id   1fc0aa000dcf85ff41a21cb42f93e0f4
#
_cell.length_a   1.000
_cell.length_b   1.000
_cell.length_c   1.000
_cell.angle_alpha   90.00
_cell.angle_beta   90.00
_cell.angle_gamma   90.00
#
_symmetry.space_group_name_H-M   'P 1'
#
loop_
_entity.id
_entity.type
_entity.pdbx_description
1 polymer ?
#
loop_
_entity_poly.entity_id
_entity_poly.type
_entity_poly.pdbx_seq_one_letter_code
_entity_poly.pdbx_strand_id
1 'polypeptide(L)'
;MIGILFSMFGWMMFNTLFNIWLSKWTEDPDNADKKSYYLNHYIMLGVFYGIFAFFRAAIMAISTPKMSEIIHDSMMSNLLFSPLNEFFDRVPLGRILNRLSKDINSIDANLAVLFSNVLVFSFFTLCNVIVILYCTSVWIIIPIILFLGGCTILKNYYMNPNRELVRLDGITKSPIISCFT
;
A
#
# COMPACT_ATOMS: atom_id res chain seq x y z
N MET A 1 11.26 -2.45 -9.64
CA MET A 1 11.37 -2.16 -8.18
C MET A 1 12.09 -0.85 -7.89
N ILE A 2 13.30 -0.62 -8.42
CA ILE A 2 14.08 0.61 -8.16
C ILE A 2 13.30 1.88 -8.53
N GLY A 3 12.62 1.91 -9.69
CA GLY A 3 11.82 3.07 -10.12
C GLY A 3 10.65 3.40 -9.19
N ILE A 4 10.01 2.38 -8.58
CA ILE A 4 8.94 2.56 -7.60
C ILE A 4 9.50 3.24 -6.33
N LEU A 5 10.60 2.72 -5.80
CA LEU A 5 11.23 3.28 -4.60
C LEU A 5 11.73 4.71 -4.85
N PHE A 6 12.33 4.98 -6.02
CA PHE A 6 12.78 6.31 -6.39
C PHE A 6 11.62 7.32 -6.49
N SER A 7 10.52 6.94 -7.15
CA SER A 7 9.34 7.82 -7.27
C SER A 7 8.67 8.05 -5.92
N MET A 8 8.62 7.04 -5.04
CA MET A 8 8.13 7.19 -3.67
C MET A 8 9.00 8.14 -2.86
N PHE A 9 10.31 7.96 -2.92
CA PHE A 9 11.24 8.81 -2.20
C PHE A 9 11.14 10.28 -2.67
N GLY A 10 11.12 10.51 -3.99
CA GLY A 10 10.94 11.85 -4.55
C GLY A 10 9.62 12.49 -4.11
N TRP A 11 8.52 11.75 -4.19
CA TRP A 11 7.21 12.23 -3.73
C TRP A 11 7.22 12.64 -2.27
N MET A 12 7.82 11.82 -1.39
CA MET A 12 7.91 12.12 0.05
C MET A 12 8.85 13.28 0.36
N MET A 13 9.98 13.37 -0.33
CA MET A 13 10.91 14.46 -0.18
C MET A 13 10.25 15.82 -0.49
N PHE A 14 9.54 15.91 -1.62
CA PHE A 14 8.85 17.14 -1.98
C PHE A 14 7.67 17.45 -1.04
N ASN A 15 6.95 16.44 -0.55
CA ASN A 15 5.94 16.64 0.49
C ASN A 15 6.54 17.26 1.76
N THR A 16 7.65 16.72 2.23
CA THR A 16 8.33 17.21 3.42
C THR A 16 8.84 18.64 3.23
N LEU A 17 9.48 18.92 2.10
CA LEU A 17 9.96 20.26 1.77
C LEU A 17 8.81 21.27 1.67
N PHE A 18 7.69 20.86 1.10
CA PHE A 18 6.48 21.66 0.99
C PHE A 18 5.94 22.07 2.38
N ASN A 19 5.89 21.14 3.32
CA ASN A 19 5.44 21.40 4.68
C ASN A 19 6.43 22.27 5.48
N ILE A 20 7.74 22.02 5.37
CA ILE A 20 8.78 22.82 6.01
C ILE A 20 8.76 24.24 5.46
N TRP A 21 8.57 24.41 4.15
CA TRP A 21 8.48 25.73 3.54
C TRP A 21 7.28 26.52 4.03
N LEU A 22 6.13 25.85 4.17
CA LEU A 22 4.93 26.45 4.73
C LEU A 22 5.15 26.91 6.18
N SER A 23 5.81 26.09 7.02
CA SER A 23 6.15 26.46 8.41
C SER A 23 7.03 27.71 8.45
N LYS A 24 8.09 27.75 7.61
CA LYS A 24 8.96 28.94 7.51
C LYS A 24 8.21 30.19 7.06
N TRP A 25 7.27 30.03 6.14
CA TRP A 25 6.46 31.14 5.68
C TRP A 25 5.57 31.72 6.80
N THR A 26 5.01 30.85 7.65
CA THR A 26 4.14 31.28 8.76
C THR A 26 4.91 31.86 9.94
N GLU A 27 6.19 31.53 10.09
CA GLU A 27 7.05 32.00 11.18
C GLU A 27 7.76 33.33 10.87
N ASP A 28 7.85 33.75 9.59
CA ASP A 28 8.55 34.98 9.20
C ASP A 28 7.70 36.22 9.54
N PRO A 29 8.18 37.15 10.39
CA PRO A 29 7.46 38.38 10.73
C PRO A 29 7.30 39.34 9.54
N ASP A 30 8.22 39.31 8.54
CA ASP A 30 8.18 40.15 7.34
C ASP A 30 7.35 39.50 6.19
N ASN A 31 6.41 38.66 6.53
CA ASN A 31 5.61 37.85 5.62
C ASN A 31 4.85 38.69 4.57
N ALA A 32 4.41 39.90 4.92
CA ALA A 32 3.62 40.75 4.04
C ALA A 32 4.45 41.29 2.86
N ASP A 33 5.70 41.70 3.09
CA ASP A 33 6.57 42.29 2.06
C ASP A 33 7.17 41.22 1.13
N LYS A 34 7.39 40.01 1.62
CA LYS A 34 7.98 38.89 0.85
C LYS A 34 6.95 37.87 0.36
N LYS A 35 5.67 38.21 0.40
CA LYS A 35 4.58 37.30 0.04
C LYS A 35 4.74 36.64 -1.34
N SER A 36 5.12 37.41 -2.34
CA SER A 36 5.30 36.91 -3.72
C SER A 36 6.44 35.89 -3.81
N TYR A 37 7.53 36.09 -3.07
CA TYR A 37 8.66 35.18 -3.00
C TYR A 37 8.25 33.82 -2.37
N TYR A 38 7.61 33.83 -1.22
CA TYR A 38 7.16 32.62 -0.53
C TYR A 38 6.12 31.86 -1.35
N LEU A 39 5.17 32.60 -1.98
CA LEU A 39 4.13 32.01 -2.81
C LEU A 39 4.70 31.30 -4.02
N ASN A 40 5.65 31.92 -4.74
CA ASN A 40 6.25 31.30 -5.93
C ASN A 40 6.98 29.99 -5.60
N HIS A 41 7.76 29.97 -4.52
CA HIS A 41 8.43 28.74 -4.07
C HIS A 41 7.45 27.66 -3.61
N TYR A 42 6.39 28.08 -2.92
CA TYR A 42 5.32 27.16 -2.50
C TYR A 42 4.64 26.51 -3.69
N ILE A 43 4.27 27.29 -4.71
CA ILE A 43 3.67 26.77 -5.95
C ILE A 43 4.64 25.85 -6.67
N MET A 44 5.92 26.23 -6.79
CA MET A 44 6.94 25.39 -7.43
C MET A 44 7.09 24.02 -6.73
N LEU A 45 7.20 24.01 -5.41
CA LEU A 45 7.29 22.77 -4.63
C LEU A 45 6.01 21.94 -4.77
N GLY A 46 4.83 22.57 -4.78
CA GLY A 46 3.54 21.91 -5.00
C GLY A 46 3.44 21.24 -6.37
N VAL A 47 3.94 21.91 -7.42
CA VAL A 47 3.99 21.33 -8.77
C VAL A 47 4.90 20.11 -8.82
N PHE A 48 6.12 20.18 -8.26
CA PHE A 48 7.01 19.04 -8.19
C PHE A 48 6.41 17.89 -7.36
N TYR A 49 5.79 18.19 -6.24
CA TYR A 49 5.05 17.20 -5.44
C TYR A 49 3.98 16.48 -6.28
N GLY A 50 3.17 17.24 -7.04
CA GLY A 50 2.15 16.70 -7.93
C GLY A 50 2.72 15.84 -9.06
N ILE A 51 3.82 16.26 -9.68
CA ILE A 51 4.52 15.50 -10.73
C ILE A 51 5.01 14.15 -10.17
N PHE A 52 5.68 14.13 -9.03
CA PHE A 52 6.15 12.88 -8.41
C PHE A 52 5.00 11.99 -7.95
N ALA A 53 3.90 12.57 -7.46
CA ALA A 53 2.68 11.81 -7.14
C ALA A 53 2.10 11.12 -8.38
N PHE A 54 2.05 11.83 -9.52
CA PHE A 54 1.60 11.28 -10.79
C PHE A 54 2.52 10.15 -11.28
N PHE A 55 3.84 10.37 -11.30
CA PHE A 55 4.80 9.33 -11.69
C PHE A 55 4.70 8.09 -10.80
N ARG A 56 4.56 8.27 -9.49
CA ARG A 56 4.35 7.16 -8.55
C ARG A 56 3.10 6.35 -8.91
N ALA A 57 1.97 7.02 -9.12
CA ALA A 57 0.71 6.37 -9.47
C ALA A 57 0.81 5.65 -10.83
N ALA A 58 1.42 6.28 -11.84
CA ALA A 58 1.62 5.70 -13.16
C ALA A 58 2.50 4.44 -13.12
N ILE A 59 3.63 4.50 -12.41
CA ILE A 59 4.53 3.33 -12.26
C ILE A 59 3.80 2.18 -11.55
N MET A 60 3.00 2.47 -10.51
CA MET A 60 2.21 1.46 -9.82
C MET A 60 1.15 0.85 -10.74
N ALA A 61 0.42 1.67 -11.50
CA ALA A 61 -0.60 1.21 -12.44
C ALA A 61 -0.04 0.28 -13.52
N ILE A 62 1.20 0.51 -13.97
CA ILE A 62 1.87 -0.33 -14.98
C ILE A 62 2.49 -1.58 -14.35
N SER A 63 3.00 -1.49 -13.13
CA SER A 63 3.73 -2.58 -12.47
C SER A 63 2.80 -3.65 -11.91
N THR A 64 1.60 -3.27 -11.47
CA THR A 64 0.61 -4.18 -10.89
C THR A 64 0.15 -5.27 -11.86
N PRO A 65 -0.35 -4.96 -13.08
CA PRO A 65 -0.77 -6.01 -14.02
C PRO A 65 0.39 -6.88 -14.51
N LYS A 66 1.60 -6.34 -14.66
CA LYS A 66 2.78 -7.15 -15.01
C LYS A 66 3.14 -8.18 -13.93
N MET A 67 2.99 -7.83 -12.67
CA MET A 67 3.20 -8.77 -11.56
C MET A 67 2.18 -9.90 -11.58
N SER A 68 0.92 -9.58 -11.86
CA SER A 68 -0.16 -10.55 -12.01
C SER A 68 0.08 -11.50 -13.20
N GLU A 69 0.47 -10.97 -14.35
CA GLU A 69 0.81 -11.74 -15.54
C GLU A 69 1.92 -12.77 -15.26
N ILE A 70 3.00 -12.36 -14.58
CA ILE A 70 4.10 -13.27 -14.20
C ILE A 70 3.62 -14.40 -13.29
N ILE A 71 2.74 -14.09 -12.32
CA ILE A 71 2.19 -15.12 -11.41
C ILE A 71 1.27 -16.07 -12.17
N HIS A 72 0.41 -15.54 -13.04
CA HIS A 72 -0.49 -16.32 -13.87
C HIS A 72 0.28 -17.28 -14.79
N ASP A 73 1.29 -16.80 -15.50
CA ASP A 73 2.10 -17.59 -16.42
C ASP A 73 2.89 -18.67 -15.67
N SER A 74 3.42 -18.36 -14.50
CA SER A 74 4.09 -19.33 -13.64
C SER A 74 3.14 -20.42 -13.16
N MET A 75 1.92 -20.07 -12.74
CA MET A 75 0.90 -21.04 -12.33
C MET A 75 0.46 -21.92 -13.51
N MET A 76 0.21 -21.32 -14.67
CA MET A 76 -0.20 -22.04 -15.87
C MET A 76 0.89 -22.99 -16.34
N SER A 77 2.13 -22.55 -16.38
CA SER A 77 3.28 -23.38 -16.73
C SER A 77 3.41 -24.59 -15.79
N ASN A 78 3.38 -24.35 -14.48
CA ASN A 78 3.47 -25.44 -13.49
C ASN A 78 2.30 -26.42 -13.60
N LEU A 79 1.09 -25.95 -13.93
CA LEU A 79 -0.06 -26.79 -14.15
C LEU A 79 0.09 -27.67 -15.38
N LEU A 80 0.55 -27.11 -16.51
CA LEU A 80 0.74 -27.84 -17.77
C LEU A 80 1.83 -28.91 -17.69
N PHE A 81 2.86 -28.68 -16.90
CA PHE A 81 3.96 -29.62 -16.68
C PHE A 81 3.72 -30.57 -15.50
N SER A 82 2.55 -30.53 -14.86
CA SER A 82 2.23 -31.45 -13.77
C SER A 82 1.96 -32.85 -14.27
N PRO A 83 2.45 -33.92 -13.59
CA PRO A 83 2.23 -35.30 -14.00
C PRO A 83 0.74 -35.67 -13.96
N LEU A 84 0.21 -36.27 -15.04
CA LEU A 84 -1.20 -36.60 -15.20
C LEU A 84 -1.70 -37.51 -14.06
N ASN A 85 -1.00 -38.61 -13.79
CA ASN A 85 -1.45 -39.64 -12.85
C ASN A 85 -1.39 -39.22 -11.38
N GLU A 86 -0.49 -38.28 -11.03
CA GLU A 86 -0.32 -37.87 -9.64
C GLU A 86 -1.13 -36.63 -9.27
N PHE A 87 -1.42 -35.75 -10.24
CA PHE A 87 -2.10 -34.50 -10.01
C PHE A 87 -3.53 -34.50 -10.53
N PHE A 88 -3.76 -34.75 -11.84
CA PHE A 88 -5.09 -34.63 -12.45
C PHE A 88 -6.06 -35.70 -12.02
N ASP A 89 -5.59 -36.93 -11.75
CA ASP A 89 -6.43 -38.04 -11.26
C ASP A 89 -6.82 -37.85 -9.79
N ARG A 90 -6.05 -37.08 -9.00
CA ARG A 90 -6.30 -36.89 -7.56
C ARG A 90 -7.02 -35.57 -7.25
N VAL A 91 -6.92 -34.57 -8.10
CA VAL A 91 -7.48 -33.24 -7.85
C VAL A 91 -8.67 -33.00 -8.79
N PRO A 92 -9.89 -32.77 -8.26
CA PRO A 92 -11.05 -32.46 -9.09
C PRO A 92 -10.80 -31.21 -9.94
N LEU A 93 -11.15 -31.28 -11.23
CA LEU A 93 -10.97 -30.20 -12.20
C LEU A 93 -11.60 -28.87 -11.73
N GLY A 94 -12.75 -28.93 -11.07
CA GLY A 94 -13.41 -27.76 -10.51
C GLY A 94 -12.59 -27.03 -9.46
N ARG A 95 -11.74 -27.73 -8.69
CA ARG A 95 -10.84 -27.10 -7.72
C ARG A 95 -9.71 -26.36 -8.43
N ILE A 96 -9.19 -26.91 -9.51
CA ILE A 96 -8.16 -26.28 -10.34
C ILE A 96 -8.70 -25.01 -10.98
N LEU A 97 -9.88 -25.09 -11.61
CA LEU A 97 -10.55 -23.95 -12.23
C LEU A 97 -10.91 -22.85 -11.24
N ASN A 98 -11.38 -23.22 -10.04
CA ASN A 98 -11.71 -22.25 -9.00
C ASN A 98 -10.45 -21.50 -8.52
N ARG A 99 -9.31 -22.18 -8.40
CA ARG A 99 -8.03 -21.52 -8.07
C ARG A 99 -7.54 -20.62 -9.19
N LEU A 100 -7.56 -21.08 -10.42
CA LEU A 100 -7.16 -20.28 -11.58
C LEU A 100 -8.04 -19.05 -11.81
N SER A 101 -9.30 -19.10 -11.44
CA SER A 101 -10.23 -17.98 -11.61
C SER A 101 -10.27 -17.09 -10.36
N LYS A 102 -10.64 -17.64 -9.20
CA LYS A 102 -10.93 -16.87 -7.99
C LYS A 102 -9.68 -16.40 -7.27
N ASP A 103 -8.67 -17.27 -7.15
CA ASP A 103 -7.45 -16.91 -6.41
C ASP A 103 -6.62 -15.91 -7.22
N ILE A 104 -6.55 -16.06 -8.54
CA ILE A 104 -5.90 -15.08 -9.42
C ILE A 104 -6.63 -13.74 -9.38
N ASN A 105 -7.96 -13.72 -9.49
CA ASN A 105 -8.71 -12.48 -9.37
C ASN A 105 -8.50 -11.78 -8.02
N SER A 106 -8.34 -12.54 -6.93
CA SER A 106 -8.01 -11.98 -5.62
C SER A 106 -6.60 -11.38 -5.57
N ILE A 107 -5.65 -11.96 -6.28
CA ILE A 107 -4.28 -11.44 -6.42
C ILE A 107 -4.31 -10.14 -7.23
N ASP A 108 -5.00 -10.13 -8.36
CA ASP A 108 -5.08 -8.99 -9.28
C ASP A 108 -5.78 -7.78 -8.65
N ALA A 109 -6.96 -8.00 -8.08
CA ALA A 109 -7.80 -6.92 -7.58
C ALA A 109 -7.37 -6.40 -6.19
N ASN A 110 -6.94 -7.30 -5.29
CA ASN A 110 -6.77 -6.94 -3.89
C ASN A 110 -5.30 -6.90 -3.46
N LEU A 111 -4.51 -7.95 -3.77
CA LEU A 111 -3.16 -8.08 -3.21
C LEU A 111 -2.23 -6.98 -3.68
N ALA A 112 -2.26 -6.65 -4.97
CA ALA A 112 -1.41 -5.63 -5.56
C ALA A 112 -1.73 -4.22 -5.03
N VAL A 113 -3.03 -3.90 -4.89
CA VAL A 113 -3.48 -2.63 -4.31
C VAL A 113 -3.11 -2.53 -2.83
N LEU A 114 -3.33 -3.59 -2.05
CA LEU A 114 -2.98 -3.63 -0.63
C LEU A 114 -1.48 -3.51 -0.42
N PHE A 115 -0.67 -4.21 -1.22
CA PHE A 115 0.79 -4.13 -1.15
C PHE A 115 1.29 -2.71 -1.48
N SER A 116 0.75 -2.10 -2.53
CA SER A 116 1.02 -0.70 -2.87
C SER A 116 0.69 0.25 -1.72
N ASN A 117 -0.48 0.11 -1.12
CA ASN A 117 -0.91 0.94 0.00
C ASN A 117 -0.01 0.76 1.24
N VAL A 118 0.36 -0.47 1.57
CA VAL A 118 1.27 -0.74 2.70
C VAL A 118 2.62 -0.05 2.49
N LEU A 119 3.19 -0.14 1.28
CA LEU A 119 4.45 0.56 0.97
C LEU A 119 4.30 2.07 1.12
N VAL A 120 3.25 2.65 0.53
CA VAL A 120 3.00 4.10 0.59
C VAL A 120 2.85 4.58 2.03
N PHE A 121 1.98 3.93 2.81
CA PHE A 121 1.73 4.34 4.19
C PHE A 121 2.93 4.11 5.11
N SER A 122 3.71 3.04 4.89
CA SER A 122 4.94 2.79 5.66
C SER A 122 5.97 3.88 5.42
N PHE A 123 6.22 4.25 4.16
CA PHE A 123 7.13 5.35 3.83
C PHE A 123 6.61 6.69 4.36
N PHE A 124 5.32 6.97 4.17
CA PHE A 124 4.69 8.20 4.68
C PHE A 124 4.85 8.33 6.19
N THR A 125 4.54 7.29 6.94
CA THR A 125 4.66 7.28 8.39
C THR A 125 6.11 7.48 8.84
N LEU A 126 7.05 6.76 8.21
CA LEU A 126 8.47 6.84 8.54
C LEU A 126 9.03 8.26 8.32
N CYS A 127 8.74 8.87 7.18
CA CYS A 127 9.20 10.23 6.89
C CYS A 127 8.58 11.26 7.84
N ASN A 128 7.27 11.16 8.14
CA ASN A 128 6.62 12.07 9.08
C ASN A 128 7.20 11.93 10.50
N VAL A 129 7.48 10.71 10.96
CA VAL A 129 8.13 10.49 12.26
C VAL A 129 9.51 11.14 12.29
N ILE A 130 10.31 11.02 11.24
CA ILE A 130 11.63 11.67 11.15
C ILE A 130 11.50 13.19 11.23
N VAL A 131 10.54 13.78 10.49
CA VAL A 131 10.31 15.24 10.53
C VAL A 131 9.87 15.71 11.91
N ILE A 132 8.95 15.00 12.54
CA ILE A 132 8.49 15.32 13.89
C ILE A 132 9.64 15.27 14.89
N LEU A 133 10.50 14.25 14.82
CA LEU A 133 11.67 14.12 15.69
C LEU A 133 12.71 15.23 15.46
N TYR A 134 12.81 15.72 14.22
CA TYR A 134 13.72 16.82 13.90
C TYR A 134 13.20 18.17 14.36
N CYS A 135 11.89 18.43 14.17
CA CYS A 135 11.27 19.74 14.46
C CYS A 135 10.86 19.90 15.93
N THR A 136 10.70 18.79 16.68
CA THR A 136 10.11 18.83 18.02
C THR A 136 11.09 18.28 19.07
N SER A 137 10.82 18.58 20.33
CA SER A 137 11.62 18.06 21.45
C SER A 137 11.56 16.54 21.57
N VAL A 138 12.64 15.92 22.04
CA VAL A 138 12.80 14.46 22.22
C VAL A 138 11.68 13.81 23.03
N TRP A 139 10.99 14.57 23.88
CA TRP A 139 9.86 14.09 24.69
C TRP A 139 8.69 13.51 23.89
N ILE A 140 8.57 13.84 22.60
CA ILE A 140 7.51 13.33 21.73
C ILE A 140 7.68 11.82 21.39
N ILE A 141 8.85 11.26 21.67
CA ILE A 141 9.10 9.82 21.51
C ILE A 141 8.19 9.00 22.44
N ILE A 142 7.93 9.48 23.65
CA ILE A 142 7.11 8.78 24.65
C ILE A 142 5.69 8.48 24.12
N PRO A 143 4.90 9.49 23.67
CA PRO A 143 3.57 9.23 23.12
C PRO A 143 3.60 8.39 21.83
N ILE A 144 4.65 8.50 21.00
CA ILE A 144 4.79 7.65 19.79
C ILE A 144 4.95 6.17 20.18
N ILE A 145 5.81 5.85 21.15
CA ILE A 145 6.01 4.47 21.63
C ILE A 145 4.72 3.93 22.25
N LEU A 146 4.04 4.73 23.06
CA LEU A 146 2.76 4.35 23.68
C LEU A 146 1.71 4.04 22.62
N PHE A 147 1.60 4.88 21.59
CA PHE A 147 0.67 4.69 20.48
C PHE A 147 0.99 3.42 19.67
N LEU A 148 2.26 3.18 19.32
CA LEU A 148 2.68 1.96 18.62
C LEU A 148 2.42 0.71 19.46
N GLY A 149 2.65 0.76 20.78
CA GLY A 149 2.30 -0.30 21.72
C GLY A 149 0.80 -0.59 21.71
N GLY A 150 -0.03 0.44 21.79
CA GLY A 150 -1.49 0.31 21.66
C GLY A 150 -1.94 -0.31 20.34
N CYS A 151 -1.35 0.12 19.22
CA CYS A 151 -1.63 -0.44 17.90
C CYS A 151 -1.27 -1.94 17.80
N THR A 152 -0.16 -2.38 18.40
CA THR A 152 0.23 -3.79 18.39
C THR A 152 -0.72 -4.66 19.23
N ILE A 153 -1.18 -4.17 20.37
CA ILE A 153 -2.18 -4.85 21.22
C ILE A 153 -3.50 -4.97 20.47
N LEU A 154 -4.00 -3.88 19.88
CA LEU A 154 -5.23 -3.87 19.08
C LEU A 154 -5.15 -4.81 17.89
N LYS A 155 -4.02 -4.80 17.17
CA LYS A 155 -3.77 -5.72 16.06
C LYS A 155 -3.90 -7.19 16.51
N ASN A 156 -3.23 -7.56 17.59
CA ASN A 156 -3.25 -8.94 18.07
C ASN A 156 -4.65 -9.36 18.53
N TYR A 157 -5.38 -8.45 19.17
CA TYR A 157 -6.78 -8.68 19.58
C TYR A 157 -7.70 -8.85 18.38
N TYR A 158 -7.54 -8.04 17.35
CA TYR A 158 -8.39 -8.06 16.15
C TYR A 158 -8.09 -9.22 15.19
N MET A 159 -6.82 -9.63 15.07
CA MET A 159 -6.41 -10.61 14.05
C MET A 159 -7.03 -12.00 14.26
N ASN A 160 -7.17 -12.46 15.51
CA ASN A 160 -7.71 -13.78 15.82
C ASN A 160 -9.21 -13.89 15.49
N PRO A 161 -10.09 -12.99 15.97
CA PRO A 161 -11.51 -13.00 15.59
C PRO A 161 -11.72 -12.78 14.09
N ASN A 162 -10.91 -11.92 13.45
CA ASN A 162 -11.07 -11.65 12.03
C ASN A 162 -10.81 -12.88 11.16
N ARG A 163 -9.79 -13.68 11.47
CA ARG A 163 -9.53 -14.95 10.77
C ARG A 163 -10.69 -15.94 10.89
N GLU A 164 -11.28 -16.04 12.08
CA GLU A 164 -12.45 -16.90 12.30
C GLU A 164 -13.70 -16.39 11.57
N LEU A 165 -13.94 -15.08 11.56
CA LEU A 165 -15.04 -14.48 10.82
C LEU A 165 -14.92 -14.74 9.32
N VAL A 166 -13.74 -14.58 8.73
CA VAL A 166 -13.50 -14.86 7.30
C VAL A 166 -13.71 -16.35 6.99
N ARG A 167 -13.30 -17.26 7.91
CA ARG A 167 -13.54 -18.70 7.77
C ARG A 167 -15.02 -19.02 7.82
N LEU A 168 -15.74 -18.45 8.78
CA LEU A 168 -17.19 -18.65 8.93
C LEU A 168 -17.98 -18.06 7.75
N ASP A 169 -17.59 -16.90 7.24
CA ASP A 169 -18.17 -16.30 6.04
C ASP A 169 -18.05 -17.23 4.80
N GLY A 170 -16.88 -17.87 4.65
CA GLY A 170 -16.66 -18.85 3.58
C GLY A 170 -17.53 -20.10 3.70
N ILE A 171 -17.77 -20.58 4.93
CA ILE A 171 -18.60 -21.78 5.18
C ILE A 171 -20.09 -21.45 5.03
N THR A 172 -20.57 -20.31 5.56
CA THR A 172 -21.98 -19.90 5.52
C THR A 172 -22.46 -19.47 4.14
N LYS A 173 -21.59 -18.94 3.30
CA LYS A 173 -21.94 -18.59 1.91
C LYS A 173 -22.21 -19.83 1.03
N SER A 174 -21.52 -20.93 1.29
CA SER A 174 -21.63 -22.15 0.46
C SER A 174 -23.05 -22.73 0.40
N PRO A 175 -23.79 -22.95 1.51
CA PRO A 175 -25.16 -23.45 1.45
C PRO A 175 -26.14 -22.45 0.80
N ILE A 176 -25.94 -21.14 0.99
CA ILE A 176 -26.80 -20.12 0.38
C ILE A 176 -26.68 -20.17 -1.15
N ILE A 177 -25.47 -20.26 -1.67
CA ILE A 177 -25.23 -20.35 -3.12
C ILE A 177 -25.82 -21.65 -3.68
N SER A 178 -25.71 -22.76 -2.95
CA SER A 178 -26.27 -24.05 -3.38
C SER A 178 -27.81 -24.10 -3.38
N CYS A 179 -28.47 -23.21 -2.65
CA CYS A 179 -29.94 -23.08 -2.69
C CYS A 179 -30.43 -22.26 -3.90
N PHE A 180 -29.54 -21.52 -4.57
CA PHE A 180 -29.88 -20.70 -5.75
C PHE A 180 -29.48 -21.36 -7.07
N THR A 181 -28.82 -22.51 -7.04
CA THR A 181 -28.45 -23.31 -8.22
C THR A 181 -29.35 -24.52 -8.36
#